data_941f7f6a53221404ab161cb60479300a
#
_entry.id   941f7f6a53221404ab161cb60479300a
#
_cell.length_a   1.000
_cell.length_b   1.000
_cell.length_c   1.000
_cell.angle_alpha   90.00
_cell.angle_beta   90.00
_cell.angle_gamma   90.00
#
_symmetry.space_group_name_H-M   'P 1'
#
loop_
_entity.id
_entity.type
_entity.pdbx_description
1 polymer ?
#
loop_
_entity_poly.entity_id
_entity_poly.type
_entity_poly.pdbx_seq_one_letter_code
_entity_poly.pdbx_strand_id
1 'polypeptide(L)'
;MTDRSASTQVQNGQRAPAVDPAKSNRLRRARAIFTCACDMPADERQMFVEDSCGGDLALVELVRSLLLADEGGVSAWDCAGVEVASISPVLLLPSGYEPIRELGRGGAGVVQLCRETESGELVAVKLVHVESSGRSAAARFRREWRLLARLRHPALVALRSAGTLDGGCAYLVMDFIDGQDIRKHCREQHVPAYRRMEMLVSIAEALAVAHGHGIIHRDLKPGNILVERNGDARLIDFGAARVLDGDLNTRQEHTLTGQIIGTLSYLSPEQASGHSRHADHRSDLYQLGVVAYELLAGTLPYDMDGHTSAEMLRSIIAEPARALDSTGAVEAGHPAVAFFERALAKSPEQRFGSAAEMADAMRVLVDALKISDLQAAR
;
A
#
# COMPACT_ATOMS: atom_id res chain seq x y z
N MET A 1 27.05 -57.72 34.55
CA MET A 1 27.63 -57.41 33.24
C MET A 1 26.72 -56.34 32.69
N THR A 2 26.97 -55.06 33.01
CA THR A 2 27.69 -54.06 32.25
C THR A 2 27.16 -53.94 30.84
N ASP A 3 26.37 -52.85 30.51
CA ASP A 3 27.05 -51.76 29.83
C ASP A 3 26.24 -50.46 29.87
N ARG A 4 26.98 -49.36 29.95
CA ARG A 4 26.57 -47.99 29.95
C ARG A 4 26.47 -47.52 28.50
N SER A 5 25.46 -46.74 28.12
CA SER A 5 25.52 -45.90 26.94
C SER A 5 25.10 -44.50 27.28
N ALA A 6 25.98 -43.60 26.96
CA ALA A 6 26.01 -42.21 27.32
C ALA A 6 24.95 -41.36 26.55
N SER A 7 24.33 -40.49 27.31
CA SER A 7 23.54 -39.37 26.80
C SER A 7 24.46 -38.26 26.25
N THR A 8 24.44 -38.03 24.98
CA THR A 8 25.11 -36.87 24.37
C THR A 8 24.12 -35.69 24.32
N GLN A 9 24.30 -34.77 25.25
CA GLN A 9 23.70 -33.44 25.19
C GLN A 9 24.35 -32.66 24.06
N VAL A 10 23.57 -32.25 23.06
CA VAL A 10 23.94 -31.21 22.12
C VAL A 10 23.37 -29.90 22.63
N GLN A 11 24.16 -29.17 23.39
CA GLN A 11 24.00 -27.73 23.61
C GLN A 11 24.54 -27.01 22.37
N ASN A 12 23.68 -26.34 21.63
CA ASN A 12 24.09 -25.29 20.72
C ASN A 12 23.06 -24.15 20.78
N GLY A 13 23.13 -23.40 21.87
CA GLY A 13 22.50 -22.07 21.99
C GLY A 13 23.46 -21.03 21.43
N GLN A 14 23.44 -20.79 20.15
CA GLN A 14 24.05 -19.58 19.60
C GLN A 14 23.10 -18.38 19.89
N ARG A 15 23.42 -17.65 20.96
CA ARG A 15 22.87 -16.29 21.17
C ARG A 15 23.31 -15.42 20.00
N ALA A 16 22.35 -14.80 19.31
CA ALA A 16 22.62 -13.73 18.37
C ALA A 16 23.47 -12.63 19.06
N PRO A 17 24.46 -12.05 18.38
CA PRO A 17 25.30 -11.02 18.96
C PRO A 17 24.46 -9.81 19.35
N ALA A 18 24.60 -9.34 20.58
CA ALA A 18 23.95 -8.15 21.07
C ALA A 18 24.41 -6.95 20.25
N VAL A 19 23.47 -6.22 19.65
CA VAL A 19 23.76 -5.01 18.88
C VAL A 19 24.31 -3.95 19.83
N ASP A 20 25.49 -3.41 19.52
CA ASP A 20 26.13 -2.36 20.29
C ASP A 20 25.24 -1.10 20.32
N PRO A 21 24.75 -0.65 21.51
CA PRO A 21 23.89 0.51 21.64
C PRO A 21 24.51 1.79 21.06
N ALA A 22 25.83 1.93 21.11
CA ALA A 22 26.56 3.07 20.57
C ALA A 22 26.51 3.09 19.02
N LYS A 23 26.66 1.92 18.38
CA LYS A 23 26.56 1.77 16.92
C LYS A 23 25.15 2.06 16.42
N SER A 24 24.13 1.62 17.15
CA SER A 24 22.72 1.87 16.85
C SER A 24 22.36 3.36 16.95
N ASN A 25 22.91 4.07 17.96
CA ASN A 25 22.70 5.51 18.13
C ASN A 25 23.39 6.32 17.03
N ARG A 26 24.61 5.94 16.63
CA ARG A 26 25.35 6.61 15.53
C ARG A 26 24.62 6.48 14.20
N LEU A 27 24.06 5.33 13.88
CA LEU A 27 23.27 5.13 12.68
C LEU A 27 21.98 5.96 12.66
N ARG A 28 21.29 6.07 13.79
CA ARG A 28 20.11 6.95 13.91
C ARG A 28 20.47 8.41 13.67
N ARG A 29 21.58 8.90 14.26
CA ARG A 29 22.06 10.25 14.04
C ARG A 29 22.46 10.47 12.57
N ALA A 30 23.17 9.51 11.96
CA ALA A 30 23.55 9.59 10.56
C ALA A 30 22.35 9.75 9.64
N ARG A 31 21.29 8.96 9.87
CA ARG A 31 20.06 9.05 9.09
C ARG A 31 19.35 10.38 9.21
N ALA A 32 19.21 10.92 10.44
CA ALA A 32 18.58 12.21 10.65
C ALA A 32 19.34 13.35 9.94
N ILE A 33 20.68 13.35 10.05
CA ILE A 33 21.53 14.34 9.39
C ILE A 33 21.49 14.21 7.87
N PHE A 34 21.54 12.96 7.33
CA PHE A 34 21.42 12.68 5.90
C PHE A 34 20.11 13.22 5.32
N THR A 35 18.98 12.89 5.96
CA THR A 35 17.66 13.35 5.50
C THR A 35 17.58 14.88 5.44
N CYS A 36 18.07 15.58 6.47
CA CYS A 36 18.12 17.04 6.45
C CYS A 36 19.08 17.59 5.39
N ALA A 37 20.22 16.93 5.16
CA ALA A 37 21.20 17.38 4.18
C ALA A 37 20.72 17.19 2.73
N CYS A 38 19.90 16.17 2.42
CA CYS A 38 19.33 15.97 1.09
C CYS A 38 18.45 17.16 0.64
N ASP A 39 17.76 17.80 1.57
CA ASP A 39 16.87 18.94 1.31
C ASP A 39 17.61 20.29 1.17
N MET A 40 18.95 20.31 1.33
CA MET A 40 19.76 21.52 1.31
C MET A 40 20.49 21.69 -0.02
N PRO A 41 20.79 22.96 -0.43
CA PRO A 41 21.68 23.26 -1.54
C PRO A 41 23.06 22.60 -1.37
N ALA A 42 23.64 22.12 -2.49
CA ALA A 42 24.88 21.32 -2.46
C ALA A 42 26.07 22.03 -1.80
N ASP A 43 26.13 23.36 -1.90
CA ASP A 43 27.16 24.24 -1.32
C ASP A 43 27.03 24.40 0.21
N GLU A 44 25.84 24.19 0.76
CA GLU A 44 25.58 24.29 2.21
C GLU A 44 25.67 22.93 2.92
N ARG A 45 25.49 21.81 2.19
CA ARG A 45 25.41 20.44 2.74
C ARG A 45 26.65 20.06 3.57
N GLN A 46 27.84 20.38 3.09
CA GLN A 46 29.07 19.95 3.75
C GLN A 46 29.22 20.60 5.14
N MET A 47 28.98 21.89 5.23
CA MET A 47 29.10 22.65 6.49
C MET A 47 28.02 22.18 7.48
N PHE A 48 26.79 21.98 7.03
CA PHE A 48 25.71 21.44 7.84
C PHE A 48 26.03 20.06 8.41
N VAL A 49 26.57 19.13 7.60
CA VAL A 49 26.94 17.77 8.05
C VAL A 49 28.05 17.84 9.11
N GLU A 50 29.09 18.66 8.90
CA GLU A 50 30.20 18.80 9.85
C GLU A 50 29.73 19.37 11.20
N ASP A 51 28.88 20.39 11.17
CA ASP A 51 28.32 21.04 12.38
C ASP A 51 27.36 20.09 13.12
N SER A 52 26.44 19.42 12.40
CA SER A 52 25.45 18.52 12.97
C SER A 52 26.05 17.24 13.57
N CYS A 53 27.20 16.81 13.08
CA CYS A 53 27.93 15.65 13.62
C CYS A 53 28.67 15.97 14.93
N GLY A 54 28.89 17.23 15.27
CA GLY A 54 29.49 17.65 16.56
C GLY A 54 30.88 17.06 16.80
N GLY A 55 31.72 16.94 15.75
CA GLY A 55 33.10 16.43 15.85
C GLY A 55 33.22 14.89 15.80
N ASP A 56 32.15 14.12 15.64
CA ASP A 56 32.20 12.68 15.42
C ASP A 56 32.58 12.39 13.95
N LEU A 57 33.89 12.25 13.70
CA LEU A 57 34.43 12.01 12.35
C LEU A 57 33.86 10.76 11.68
N ALA A 58 33.58 9.69 12.42
CA ALA A 58 32.99 8.48 11.90
C ALA A 58 31.53 8.69 11.48
N LEU A 59 30.82 9.58 12.15
CA LEU A 59 29.45 9.98 11.78
C LEU A 59 29.47 10.88 10.53
N VAL A 60 30.43 11.80 10.39
CA VAL A 60 30.62 12.63 9.20
C VAL A 60 30.86 11.76 7.97
N GLU A 61 31.77 10.80 8.10
CA GLU A 61 32.15 9.91 6.99
C GLU A 61 30.98 9.01 6.55
N LEU A 62 30.21 8.54 7.51
CA LEU A 62 28.99 7.76 7.26
C LEU A 62 27.92 8.58 6.50
N VAL A 63 27.66 9.81 6.94
CA VAL A 63 26.68 10.69 6.27
C VAL A 63 27.14 11.09 4.87
N ARG A 64 28.43 11.37 4.69
CA ARG A 64 29.00 11.66 3.36
C ARG A 64 28.88 10.48 2.38
N SER A 65 29.14 9.27 2.86
CA SER A 65 29.00 8.06 2.05
C SER A 65 27.54 7.86 1.60
N LEU A 66 26.58 8.18 2.46
CA LEU A 66 25.15 8.15 2.16
C LEU A 66 24.75 9.18 1.09
N LEU A 67 25.27 10.41 1.20
CA LEU A 67 25.00 11.48 0.23
C LEU A 67 25.59 11.17 -1.16
N LEU A 68 26.81 10.62 -1.23
CA LEU A 68 27.44 10.21 -2.49
C LEU A 68 26.69 9.07 -3.17
N ALA A 69 26.16 8.13 -2.40
CA ALA A 69 25.36 7.02 -2.93
C ALA A 69 24.01 7.51 -3.49
N ASP A 70 23.38 8.48 -2.85
CA ASP A 70 22.13 9.09 -3.30
C ASP A 70 22.30 9.85 -4.62
N GLU A 71 23.39 10.62 -4.79
CA GLU A 71 23.73 11.32 -6.03
C GLU A 71 24.03 10.34 -7.20
N GLY A 72 24.47 9.12 -6.91
CA GLY A 72 24.74 8.06 -7.91
C GLY A 72 23.50 7.31 -8.38
N GLY A 73 22.30 7.63 -7.91
CA GLY A 73 21.06 6.97 -8.30
C GLY A 73 20.91 5.52 -7.79
N VAL A 74 21.80 5.11 -6.88
CA VAL A 74 21.71 3.83 -6.16
C VAL A 74 21.23 4.14 -4.76
N SER A 75 20.26 3.36 -4.23
CA SER A 75 19.80 3.58 -2.86
C SER A 75 21.00 3.72 -1.93
N ALA A 76 21.16 4.88 -1.30
CA ALA A 76 22.29 5.24 -0.44
C ALA A 76 22.57 4.20 0.66
N TRP A 77 21.58 3.34 0.95
CA TRP A 77 21.66 2.29 1.95
C TRP A 77 22.25 0.97 1.43
N ASP A 78 22.28 0.77 0.10
CA ASP A 78 22.83 -0.44 -0.53
C ASP A 78 24.34 -0.35 -0.77
N CYS A 79 24.91 0.87 -0.78
CA CYS A 79 26.32 1.13 -1.17
C CYS A 79 27.30 1.33 -0.02
N ALA A 80 26.81 1.59 1.18
CA ALA A 80 27.68 1.79 2.33
C ALA A 80 28.28 0.46 2.79
N GLY A 81 29.09 -0.26 2.08
CA GLY A 81 29.83 -1.50 2.39
C GLY A 81 29.95 -2.01 3.85
N VAL A 82 29.13 -1.45 4.72
CA VAL A 82 28.78 -1.96 6.02
C VAL A 82 27.82 -3.10 5.75
N GLU A 83 28.09 -4.29 6.19
CA GLU A 83 27.13 -5.40 6.26
C GLU A 83 25.83 -4.95 6.92
N VAL A 84 24.98 -4.23 6.18
CA VAL A 84 23.64 -3.83 6.56
C VAL A 84 22.71 -5.07 6.59
N ALA A 85 23.25 -6.22 6.13
CA ALA A 85 22.59 -7.53 6.26
C ALA A 85 22.22 -7.92 7.70
N SER A 86 22.68 -7.15 8.69
CA SER A 86 22.40 -7.45 10.11
C SER A 86 21.60 -6.37 10.86
N ILE A 87 21.24 -5.25 10.21
CA ILE A 87 20.26 -4.34 10.81
C ILE A 87 18.88 -4.76 10.30
N SER A 88 18.44 -5.90 10.81
CA SER A 88 17.05 -6.32 10.68
C SER A 88 16.13 -5.15 10.99
N PRO A 89 15.01 -4.98 10.22
CA PRO A 89 13.91 -4.08 10.55
C PRO A 89 13.36 -4.25 11.98
N VAL A 90 13.83 -5.26 12.69
CA VAL A 90 13.54 -5.59 14.11
C VAL A 90 13.64 -4.39 15.06
N LEU A 91 14.53 -3.44 14.80
CA LEU A 91 14.71 -2.24 15.64
C LEU A 91 13.56 -1.22 15.53
N LEU A 92 12.65 -1.39 14.56
CA LEU A 92 11.50 -0.50 14.35
C LEU A 92 10.16 -1.19 14.60
N LEU A 93 10.15 -2.45 15.02
CA LEU A 93 8.90 -3.16 15.35
C LEU A 93 8.48 -2.87 16.80
N PRO A 94 7.16 -2.81 17.06
CA PRO A 94 6.66 -2.75 18.42
C PRO A 94 7.04 -4.02 19.20
N SER A 95 7.19 -3.88 20.52
CA SER A 95 7.40 -5.04 21.40
C SER A 95 6.24 -6.05 21.25
N GLY A 96 6.56 -7.34 21.32
CA GLY A 96 5.56 -8.40 21.16
C GLY A 96 5.38 -8.92 19.73
N TYR A 97 6.17 -8.45 18.75
CA TYR A 97 6.11 -8.92 17.38
C TYR A 97 7.50 -9.30 16.87
N GLU A 98 7.65 -10.55 16.44
CA GLU A 98 8.88 -11.10 15.86
C GLU A 98 8.79 -11.09 14.34
N PRO A 99 9.74 -10.44 13.64
CA PRO A 99 9.72 -10.38 12.19
C PRO A 99 10.04 -11.74 11.57
N ILE A 100 9.33 -12.07 10.49
CA ILE A 100 9.57 -13.27 9.69
C ILE A 100 10.15 -12.88 8.33
N ARG A 101 9.49 -11.97 7.61
CA ARG A 101 9.94 -11.46 6.31
C ARG A 101 9.23 -10.15 5.93
N GLU A 102 9.80 -9.42 5.00
CA GLU A 102 9.12 -8.28 4.38
C GLU A 102 8.01 -8.78 3.43
N LEU A 103 6.83 -8.16 3.51
CA LEU A 103 5.70 -8.40 2.61
C LEU A 103 5.68 -7.40 1.45
N GLY A 104 6.12 -6.17 1.71
CA GLY A 104 6.16 -5.12 0.71
C GLY A 104 6.76 -3.83 1.25
N ARG A 105 7.23 -3.00 0.32
CA ARG A 105 7.81 -1.68 0.59
C ARG A 105 7.30 -0.69 -0.45
N GLY A 106 6.92 0.50 -0.02
CA GLY A 106 6.46 1.57 -0.90
C GLY A 106 6.54 2.94 -0.24
N GLY A 107 6.09 3.98 -0.93
CA GLY A 107 6.09 5.35 -0.41
C GLY A 107 5.34 5.53 0.92
N ALA A 108 4.35 4.69 1.20
CA ALA A 108 3.60 4.70 2.46
C ALA A 108 4.30 3.96 3.62
N GLY A 109 5.48 3.35 3.40
CA GLY A 109 6.22 2.63 4.42
C GLY A 109 6.54 1.18 4.07
N VAL A 110 6.84 0.38 5.09
CA VAL A 110 7.22 -1.02 4.97
C VAL A 110 6.19 -1.91 5.68
N VAL A 111 5.81 -3.01 5.06
CA VAL A 111 4.94 -4.03 5.65
C VAL A 111 5.75 -5.28 5.94
N GLN A 112 5.73 -5.73 7.19
CA GLN A 112 6.42 -6.91 7.68
C GLN A 112 5.42 -8.00 8.05
N LEU A 113 5.68 -9.25 7.63
CA LEU A 113 5.07 -10.42 8.24
C LEU A 113 5.74 -10.66 9.58
N CYS A 114 4.96 -10.71 10.63
CA CYS A 114 5.45 -10.94 11.98
C CYS A 114 4.68 -12.08 12.64
N ARG A 115 5.30 -12.66 13.68
CA ARG A 115 4.63 -13.53 14.64
C ARG A 115 4.36 -12.74 15.90
N GLU A 116 3.11 -12.71 16.35
CA GLU A 116 2.76 -12.17 17.66
C GLU A 116 3.26 -13.12 18.75
N THR A 117 4.09 -12.63 19.68
CA THR A 117 4.77 -13.50 20.65
C THR A 117 3.84 -14.11 21.68
N GLU A 118 2.73 -13.44 22.00
CA GLU A 118 1.76 -13.88 23.00
C GLU A 118 0.83 -14.98 22.44
N SER A 119 0.28 -14.78 21.24
CA SER A 119 -0.69 -15.71 20.62
C SER A 119 -0.03 -16.73 19.69
N GLY A 120 1.17 -16.44 19.18
CA GLY A 120 1.84 -17.21 18.13
C GLY A 120 1.25 -17.00 16.73
N GLU A 121 0.24 -16.15 16.58
CA GLU A 121 -0.45 -15.88 15.31
C GLU A 121 0.42 -15.05 14.35
N LEU A 122 0.15 -15.22 13.06
CA LEU A 122 0.77 -14.42 12.01
C LEU A 122 -0.01 -13.12 11.83
N VAL A 123 0.71 -12.01 11.79
CA VAL A 123 0.17 -10.66 11.60
C VAL A 123 0.98 -9.89 10.56
N ALA A 124 0.37 -8.93 9.91
CA ALA A 124 1.05 -7.95 9.08
C ALA A 124 1.26 -6.65 9.90
N VAL A 125 2.51 -6.20 10.02
CA VAL A 125 2.86 -4.96 10.71
C VAL A 125 3.31 -3.94 9.67
N LYS A 126 2.51 -2.90 9.47
CA LYS A 126 2.84 -1.78 8.59
C LYS A 126 3.50 -0.68 9.40
N LEU A 127 4.72 -0.31 9.00
CA LEU A 127 5.48 0.80 9.56
C LEU A 127 5.33 2.02 8.65
N VAL A 128 4.93 3.14 9.20
CA VAL A 128 4.64 4.36 8.45
C VAL A 128 5.47 5.51 9.04
N HIS A 129 6.18 6.24 8.19
CA HIS A 129 6.86 7.46 8.62
C HIS A 129 5.84 8.58 8.85
N VAL A 130 5.93 9.24 9.99
CA VAL A 130 5.13 10.42 10.32
C VAL A 130 6.02 11.65 10.15
N GLU A 131 5.85 12.36 9.03
CA GLU A 131 6.67 13.56 8.73
C GLU A 131 6.46 14.71 9.71
N SER A 132 5.35 14.74 10.42
CA SER A 132 5.08 15.76 11.45
C SER A 132 5.39 15.22 12.84
N SER A 133 6.59 15.47 13.33
CA SER A 133 6.99 15.24 14.73
C SER A 133 6.25 16.22 15.66
N GLY A 134 5.09 15.80 16.18
CA GLY A 134 4.36 16.60 17.18
C GLY A 134 3.23 15.83 17.85
N ARG A 135 2.90 16.22 19.09
CA ARG A 135 1.79 15.63 19.88
C ARG A 135 0.45 15.64 19.11
N SER A 136 0.26 16.61 18.20
CA SER A 136 -0.92 16.75 17.36
C SER A 136 -1.03 15.63 16.31
N ALA A 137 0.07 15.24 15.65
CA ALA A 137 0.08 14.17 14.65
C ALA A 137 -0.23 12.81 15.28
N ALA A 138 0.39 12.48 16.40
CA ALA A 138 0.12 11.26 17.16
C ALA A 138 -1.33 11.18 17.68
N ALA A 139 -1.92 12.32 18.05
CA ALA A 139 -3.31 12.40 18.48
C ALA A 139 -4.29 12.17 17.32
N ARG A 140 -4.01 12.76 16.14
CA ARG A 140 -4.79 12.52 14.91
C ARG A 140 -4.70 11.05 14.50
N PHE A 141 -3.50 10.50 14.40
CA PHE A 141 -3.29 9.09 14.11
C PHE A 141 -4.11 8.18 15.04
N ARG A 142 -4.06 8.43 16.37
CA ARG A 142 -4.84 7.67 17.36
C ARG A 142 -6.35 7.80 17.18
N ARG A 143 -6.85 8.93 16.72
CA ARG A 143 -8.28 9.12 16.45
C ARG A 143 -8.72 8.30 15.24
N GLU A 144 -7.95 8.35 14.18
CA GLU A 144 -8.32 7.75 12.89
C GLU A 144 -8.18 6.24 12.88
N TRP A 145 -7.09 5.68 13.45
CA TRP A 145 -6.99 4.23 13.56
C TRP A 145 -8.12 3.62 14.43
N ARG A 146 -8.59 4.35 15.46
CA ARG A 146 -9.75 3.88 16.26
C ARG A 146 -11.03 3.79 15.45
N LEU A 147 -11.22 4.62 14.45
CA LEU A 147 -12.34 4.51 13.52
C LEU A 147 -12.17 3.28 12.61
N LEU A 148 -10.99 3.10 12.04
CA LEU A 148 -10.65 1.93 11.22
C LEU A 148 -10.82 0.62 12.01
N ALA A 149 -10.37 0.60 13.26
CA ALA A 149 -10.47 -0.58 14.14
C ALA A 149 -11.93 -0.99 14.48
N ARG A 150 -12.92 -0.14 14.20
CA ARG A 150 -14.34 -0.47 14.38
C ARG A 150 -14.97 -1.11 13.17
N LEU A 151 -14.36 -0.99 12.00
CA LEU A 151 -14.88 -1.60 10.79
C LEU A 151 -14.89 -3.12 10.93
N ARG A 152 -16.01 -3.74 10.59
CA ARG A 152 -16.17 -5.20 10.55
C ARG A 152 -16.92 -5.58 9.29
N HIS A 153 -16.23 -6.27 8.40
CA HIS A 153 -16.81 -6.88 7.22
C HIS A 153 -15.92 -8.04 6.76
N PRO A 154 -16.46 -9.16 6.26
CA PRO A 154 -15.65 -10.30 5.82
C PRO A 154 -14.58 -9.93 4.79
N ALA A 155 -14.88 -9.01 3.87
CA ALA A 155 -13.94 -8.55 2.86
C ALA A 155 -13.00 -7.40 3.34
N LEU A 156 -13.01 -7.02 4.62
CA LEU A 156 -12.06 -6.06 5.21
C LEU A 156 -11.03 -6.78 6.06
N VAL A 157 -9.77 -6.41 5.88
CA VAL A 157 -8.71 -6.86 6.79
C VAL A 157 -8.88 -6.16 8.13
N ALA A 158 -8.95 -6.93 9.22
CA ALA A 158 -9.13 -6.39 10.55
C ALA A 158 -7.86 -5.72 11.06
N LEU A 159 -7.99 -4.50 11.56
CA LEU A 159 -6.95 -3.80 12.29
C LEU A 159 -6.97 -4.26 13.75
N ARG A 160 -5.86 -4.88 14.23
CA ARG A 160 -5.72 -5.42 15.58
C ARG A 160 -5.24 -4.36 16.56
N SER A 161 -4.17 -3.66 16.22
CA SER A 161 -3.59 -2.61 17.05
C SER A 161 -2.87 -1.56 16.23
N ALA A 162 -2.57 -0.43 16.86
CA ALA A 162 -1.77 0.64 16.26
C ALA A 162 -1.10 1.46 17.37
N GLY A 163 0.02 2.08 17.03
CA GLY A 163 0.76 2.92 17.95
C GLY A 163 1.85 3.71 17.29
N THR A 164 2.67 4.35 18.11
CA THR A 164 3.83 5.10 17.68
C THR A 164 5.08 4.54 18.35
N LEU A 165 6.15 4.45 17.60
CA LEU A 165 7.47 4.05 18.07
C LEU A 165 8.30 5.29 18.36
N ASP A 166 9.35 5.12 19.14
CA ASP A 166 10.35 6.18 19.38
C ASP A 166 10.97 6.59 18.04
N GLY A 167 11.15 7.90 17.85
CA GLY A 167 11.67 8.44 16.59
C GLY A 167 10.61 8.84 15.55
N GLY A 168 9.31 8.91 15.93
CA GLY A 168 8.26 9.46 15.08
C GLY A 168 7.70 8.49 14.03
N CYS A 169 7.98 7.19 14.14
CA CYS A 169 7.39 6.17 13.28
C CYS A 169 6.06 5.68 13.88
N ALA A 170 5.01 5.58 13.07
CA ALA A 170 3.76 4.93 13.46
C ALA A 170 3.72 3.48 12.96
N TYR A 171 2.94 2.64 13.63
CA TYR A 171 2.70 1.28 13.18
C TYR A 171 1.23 0.91 13.23
N LEU A 172 0.85 0.01 12.34
CA LEU A 172 -0.46 -0.64 12.27
C LEU A 172 -0.24 -2.15 12.27
N VAL A 173 -0.93 -2.86 13.14
CA VAL A 173 -0.95 -4.33 13.16
C VAL A 173 -2.30 -4.79 12.65
N MET A 174 -2.30 -5.65 11.65
CA MET A 174 -3.48 -6.16 10.99
C MET A 174 -3.39 -7.67 10.78
N ASP A 175 -4.52 -8.31 10.52
CA ASP A 175 -4.54 -9.72 10.16
C ASP A 175 -3.64 -9.95 8.93
N PHE A 176 -2.86 -11.03 8.98
CA PHE A 176 -2.11 -11.47 7.82
C PHE A 176 -3.05 -12.23 6.87
N ILE A 177 -3.05 -11.83 5.60
CA ILE A 177 -3.78 -12.50 4.53
C ILE A 177 -2.80 -13.31 3.68
N ASP A 178 -2.91 -14.65 3.74
CA ASP A 178 -2.16 -15.54 2.85
C ASP A 178 -2.84 -15.58 1.48
N GLY A 179 -2.62 -14.54 0.72
CA GLY A 179 -3.24 -14.33 -0.58
C GLY A 179 -2.31 -13.64 -1.56
N GLN A 180 -2.83 -13.40 -2.75
CA GLN A 180 -2.12 -12.65 -3.79
C GLN A 180 -3.00 -11.57 -4.38
N ASP A 181 -2.37 -10.57 -5.02
CA ASP A 181 -3.04 -9.50 -5.76
C ASP A 181 -4.14 -10.05 -6.68
N ILE A 182 -5.33 -9.42 -6.67
CA ILE A 182 -6.51 -9.89 -7.39
C ILE A 182 -6.25 -10.03 -8.90
N ARG A 183 -5.49 -9.13 -9.52
CA ARG A 183 -5.14 -9.19 -10.95
C ARG A 183 -4.26 -10.40 -11.24
N LYS A 184 -3.25 -10.63 -10.40
CA LYS A 184 -2.37 -11.79 -10.52
C LYS A 184 -3.16 -13.08 -10.33
N HIS A 185 -3.99 -13.16 -9.30
CA HIS A 185 -4.87 -14.32 -9.04
C HIS A 185 -5.77 -14.61 -10.22
N CYS A 186 -6.50 -13.60 -10.73
CA CYS A 186 -7.42 -13.79 -11.86
C CYS A 186 -6.72 -14.28 -13.12
N ARG A 187 -5.51 -13.80 -13.39
CA ARG A 187 -4.72 -14.22 -14.55
C ARG A 187 -4.18 -15.63 -14.40
N GLU A 188 -3.56 -15.97 -13.25
CA GLU A 188 -2.91 -17.26 -13.04
C GLU A 188 -3.91 -18.40 -12.87
N GLN A 189 -5.07 -18.14 -12.26
CA GLN A 189 -6.11 -19.12 -12.05
C GLN A 189 -7.17 -19.12 -13.18
N HIS A 190 -6.98 -18.31 -14.23
CA HIS A 190 -7.93 -18.19 -15.36
C HIS A 190 -9.38 -17.98 -14.86
N VAL A 191 -9.53 -17.11 -13.83
CA VAL A 191 -10.82 -16.88 -13.18
C VAL A 191 -11.84 -16.35 -14.20
N PRO A 192 -13.04 -16.95 -14.33
CA PRO A 192 -14.07 -16.48 -15.25
C PRO A 192 -14.52 -15.04 -14.94
N ALA A 193 -14.99 -14.31 -15.96
CA ALA A 193 -15.38 -12.91 -15.85
C ALA A 193 -16.40 -12.66 -14.73
N TYR A 194 -17.45 -13.49 -14.65
CA TYR A 194 -18.47 -13.36 -13.61
C TYR A 194 -17.90 -13.53 -12.19
N ARG A 195 -16.92 -14.44 -11.99
CA ARG A 195 -16.28 -14.66 -10.69
C ARG A 195 -15.41 -13.48 -10.27
N ARG A 196 -14.71 -12.85 -11.25
CA ARG A 196 -13.93 -11.61 -10.99
C ARG A 196 -14.86 -10.52 -10.47
N MET A 197 -16.06 -10.41 -11.06
CA MET A 197 -17.06 -9.43 -10.60
C MET A 197 -17.68 -9.81 -9.24
N GLU A 198 -17.93 -11.08 -8.94
CA GLU A 198 -18.41 -11.53 -7.62
C GLU A 198 -17.42 -11.13 -6.50
N MET A 199 -16.12 -11.28 -6.72
CA MET A 199 -15.11 -10.82 -5.77
C MET A 199 -15.20 -9.30 -5.54
N LEU A 200 -15.41 -8.51 -6.59
CA LEU A 200 -15.55 -7.06 -6.50
C LEU A 200 -16.88 -6.60 -5.86
N VAL A 201 -17.95 -7.39 -5.96
CA VAL A 201 -19.19 -7.16 -5.19
C VAL A 201 -18.86 -7.13 -3.69
N SER A 202 -18.13 -8.12 -3.18
CA SER A 202 -17.73 -8.16 -1.76
C SER A 202 -16.88 -6.94 -1.35
N ILE A 203 -16.03 -6.44 -2.26
CA ILE A 203 -15.25 -5.22 -2.01
C ILE A 203 -16.16 -3.97 -2.00
N ALA A 204 -17.13 -3.88 -2.91
CA ALA A 204 -18.11 -2.77 -2.91
C ALA A 204 -18.96 -2.76 -1.61
N GLU A 205 -19.37 -3.92 -1.12
CA GLU A 205 -20.07 -4.05 0.17
C GLU A 205 -19.17 -3.60 1.34
N ALA A 206 -17.91 -3.97 1.32
CA ALA A 206 -16.92 -3.53 2.31
C ALA A 206 -16.72 -2.01 2.31
N LEU A 207 -16.65 -1.40 1.11
CA LEU A 207 -16.62 0.06 0.96
C LEU A 207 -17.90 0.71 1.48
N ALA A 208 -19.09 0.11 1.25
CA ALA A 208 -20.34 0.63 1.78
C ALA A 208 -20.32 0.71 3.31
N VAL A 209 -19.79 -0.30 3.99
CA VAL A 209 -19.59 -0.29 5.45
C VAL A 209 -18.64 0.83 5.86
N ALA A 210 -17.48 0.98 5.18
CA ALA A 210 -16.52 2.03 5.50
C ALA A 210 -17.10 3.45 5.29
N HIS A 211 -17.78 3.67 4.16
CA HIS A 211 -18.43 4.94 3.83
C HIS A 211 -19.53 5.31 4.82
N GLY A 212 -20.29 4.31 5.32
CA GLY A 212 -21.28 4.51 6.38
C GLY A 212 -20.67 5.01 7.71
N HIS A 213 -19.37 4.79 7.91
CA HIS A 213 -18.62 5.33 9.05
C HIS A 213 -17.82 6.60 8.71
N GLY A 214 -18.05 7.18 7.53
CA GLY A 214 -17.33 8.38 7.07
C GLY A 214 -15.88 8.12 6.67
N ILE A 215 -15.50 6.87 6.41
CA ILE A 215 -14.14 6.47 6.03
C ILE A 215 -14.08 6.24 4.53
N ILE A 216 -13.16 6.92 3.85
CA ILE A 216 -12.91 6.83 2.41
C ILE A 216 -11.53 6.20 2.21
N HIS A 217 -11.43 5.22 1.30
CA HIS A 217 -10.19 4.46 1.04
C HIS A 217 -9.13 5.31 0.32
N ARG A 218 -9.52 6.00 -0.75
CA ARG A 218 -8.72 6.96 -1.56
C ARG A 218 -7.54 6.38 -2.34
N ASP A 219 -7.17 5.13 -2.18
CA ASP A 219 -6.06 4.47 -2.89
C ASP A 219 -6.47 3.03 -3.29
N LEU A 220 -7.66 2.89 -3.89
CA LEU A 220 -8.13 1.58 -4.34
C LEU A 220 -7.44 1.20 -5.65
N LYS A 221 -6.77 0.05 -5.63
CA LYS A 221 -6.03 -0.53 -6.77
C LYS A 221 -5.91 -2.04 -6.57
N PRO A 222 -5.57 -2.82 -7.61
CA PRO A 222 -5.43 -4.27 -7.47
C PRO A 222 -4.50 -4.72 -6.35
N GLY A 223 -3.37 -4.02 -6.15
CA GLY A 223 -2.42 -4.35 -5.08
C GLY A 223 -2.98 -4.19 -3.66
N ASN A 224 -4.10 -3.49 -3.49
CA ASN A 224 -4.80 -3.34 -2.21
C ASN A 224 -5.99 -4.32 -2.06
N ILE A 225 -6.18 -5.25 -3.01
CA ILE A 225 -7.18 -6.32 -2.97
C ILE A 225 -6.45 -7.65 -3.06
N LEU A 226 -6.39 -8.37 -1.95
CA LEU A 226 -5.79 -9.71 -1.90
C LEU A 226 -6.88 -10.77 -2.03
N VAL A 227 -6.59 -11.83 -2.76
CA VAL A 227 -7.47 -13.01 -2.86
C VAL A 227 -6.82 -14.16 -2.11
N GLU A 228 -7.52 -14.68 -1.10
CA GLU A 228 -7.12 -15.83 -0.32
C GLU A 228 -7.22 -17.13 -1.14
N ARG A 229 -6.62 -18.21 -0.63
CA ARG A 229 -6.66 -19.53 -1.31
C ARG A 229 -8.08 -20.11 -1.48
N ASN A 230 -9.02 -19.69 -0.64
CA ASN A 230 -10.44 -20.08 -0.73
C ASN A 230 -11.20 -19.29 -1.80
N GLY A 231 -10.58 -18.26 -2.42
CA GLY A 231 -11.16 -17.39 -3.44
C GLY A 231 -11.83 -16.14 -2.90
N ASP A 232 -11.77 -15.90 -1.57
CA ASP A 232 -12.33 -14.68 -0.95
C ASP A 232 -11.43 -13.48 -1.17
N ALA A 233 -12.01 -12.38 -1.63
CA ALA A 233 -11.28 -11.11 -1.78
C ALA A 233 -11.28 -10.32 -0.47
N ARG A 234 -10.13 -9.77 -0.13
CA ARG A 234 -9.89 -8.95 1.07
C ARG A 234 -9.32 -7.60 0.68
N LEU A 235 -9.99 -6.54 1.10
CA LEU A 235 -9.49 -5.17 0.96
C LEU A 235 -8.53 -4.88 2.10
N ILE A 236 -7.31 -4.54 1.74
CA ILE A 236 -6.26 -4.13 2.67
C ILE A 236 -6.02 -2.62 2.54
N ASP A 237 -5.42 -2.04 3.57
CA ASP A 237 -4.75 -0.75 3.51
C ASP A 237 -5.64 0.47 3.20
N PHE A 238 -6.65 0.71 4.06
CA PHE A 238 -7.34 2.01 4.07
C PHE A 238 -6.32 3.13 4.28
N GLY A 239 -5.90 3.79 3.21
CA GLY A 239 -5.08 5.01 3.11
C GLY A 239 -4.39 5.53 4.38
N ALA A 240 -3.87 4.64 5.23
CA ALA A 240 -3.29 4.98 6.54
C ALA A 240 -2.16 6.01 6.47
N ALA A 241 -1.50 6.14 5.32
CA ALA A 241 -0.50 7.16 5.09
C ALA A 241 -1.09 8.58 5.01
N ARG A 242 -2.35 8.73 4.51
CA ARG A 242 -3.03 10.03 4.44
C ARG A 242 -3.68 10.45 5.76
N VAL A 243 -3.89 9.50 6.65
CA VAL A 243 -4.32 9.74 8.05
C VAL A 243 -3.28 10.57 8.80
N LEU A 244 -2.02 10.47 8.42
CA LEU A 244 -0.90 11.13 9.06
C LEU A 244 -0.61 12.53 8.49
N ASP A 245 -0.96 12.77 7.24
CA ASP A 245 -0.80 14.05 6.56
C ASP A 245 -2.01 14.95 6.80
N GLY A 246 -2.07 15.55 7.96
CA GLY A 246 -3.18 16.39 8.43
C GLY A 246 -3.48 17.66 7.62
N ASP A 247 -2.75 17.94 6.54
CA ASP A 247 -3.03 18.97 5.55
C ASP A 247 -2.49 18.52 4.18
N LEU A 248 -3.41 18.39 3.24
CA LEU A 248 -3.21 17.96 1.85
C LEU A 248 -2.38 18.95 1.00
N ASN A 249 -1.43 19.65 1.59
CA ASN A 249 -0.52 20.56 0.90
C ASN A 249 0.84 19.96 0.57
N THR A 250 1.10 18.73 0.95
CA THR A 250 2.27 18.03 0.41
C THR A 250 1.95 17.68 -1.04
N ARG A 251 2.38 18.54 -1.95
CA ARG A 251 2.70 18.13 -3.32
C ARG A 251 3.50 16.85 -3.15
N GLN A 252 2.95 15.76 -3.66
CA GLN A 252 3.68 14.53 -3.82
C GLN A 252 4.89 14.84 -4.72
N GLU A 253 6.00 15.23 -4.14
CA GLU A 253 7.31 14.95 -4.69
C GLU A 253 7.53 13.44 -4.55
N HIS A 254 6.69 12.67 -5.27
CA HIS A 254 6.95 11.27 -5.52
C HIS A 254 8.10 11.22 -6.51
N THR A 255 9.27 11.03 -5.96
CA THR A 255 10.49 10.69 -6.70
C THR A 255 10.21 9.52 -7.65
N LEU A 256 10.56 9.77 -8.88
CA LEU A 256 10.39 8.97 -10.09
C LEU A 256 11.03 7.59 -9.97
N THR A 257 10.28 6.59 -9.53
CA THR A 257 10.62 5.19 -9.75
C THR A 257 9.37 4.46 -10.25
N GLY A 258 9.54 3.46 -11.11
CA GLY A 258 8.48 2.78 -11.87
C GLY A 258 7.25 2.30 -11.08
N GLN A 259 7.28 2.30 -9.73
CA GLN A 259 6.12 2.03 -8.87
C GLN A 259 5.06 3.15 -8.90
N ILE A 260 5.44 4.38 -9.25
CA ILE A 260 4.54 5.54 -9.27
C ILE A 260 3.60 5.47 -10.47
N ILE A 261 4.11 5.05 -11.63
CA ILE A 261 3.34 4.96 -12.87
C ILE A 261 2.13 4.03 -12.67
N GLY A 262 2.31 2.88 -11.98
CA GLY A 262 1.22 1.94 -11.71
C GLY A 262 0.12 2.49 -10.77
N THR A 263 0.44 3.42 -9.86
CA THR A 263 -0.55 4.00 -8.93
C THR A 263 -1.34 5.12 -9.57
N LEU A 264 -0.76 5.90 -10.49
CA LEU A 264 -1.44 7.00 -11.16
C LEU A 264 -2.65 6.52 -11.97
N SER A 265 -2.56 5.32 -12.57
CA SER A 265 -3.60 4.77 -13.45
C SER A 265 -4.96 4.55 -12.79
N TYR A 266 -5.02 4.52 -11.46
CA TYR A 266 -6.27 4.31 -10.71
C TYR A 266 -6.81 5.58 -10.06
N LEU A 267 -6.15 6.74 -10.22
CA LEU A 267 -6.64 8.01 -9.66
C LEU A 267 -7.99 8.39 -10.26
N SER A 268 -8.88 8.90 -9.41
CA SER A 268 -10.09 9.55 -9.92
C SER A 268 -9.77 10.91 -10.55
N PRO A 269 -10.60 11.44 -11.49
CA PRO A 269 -10.39 12.74 -12.13
C PRO A 269 -10.18 13.89 -11.14
N GLU A 270 -10.92 13.92 -10.04
CA GLU A 270 -10.78 14.90 -8.97
C GLU A 270 -9.48 14.79 -8.20
N GLN A 271 -8.97 13.55 -8.01
CA GLN A 271 -7.64 13.34 -7.41
C GLN A 271 -6.53 13.75 -8.37
N ALA A 272 -6.65 13.37 -9.66
CA ALA A 272 -5.70 13.71 -10.71
C ALA A 272 -5.59 15.22 -10.92
N SER A 273 -6.70 15.96 -10.73
CA SER A 273 -6.75 17.43 -10.84
C SER A 273 -6.15 18.18 -9.64
N GLY A 274 -5.63 17.46 -8.63
CA GLY A 274 -5.11 18.09 -7.40
C GLY A 274 -6.20 18.57 -6.43
N HIS A 275 -7.47 18.34 -6.74
CA HIS A 275 -8.62 18.70 -5.89
C HIS A 275 -8.93 17.61 -4.85
N SER A 276 -7.92 16.93 -4.32
CA SER A 276 -8.08 15.83 -3.37
C SER A 276 -8.85 16.18 -2.10
N ARG A 277 -9.00 17.48 -1.77
CA ARG A 277 -9.86 17.97 -0.67
C ARG A 277 -11.36 17.79 -0.96
N HIS A 278 -11.74 17.72 -2.22
CA HIS A 278 -13.12 17.51 -2.68
C HIS A 278 -13.42 16.05 -3.02
N ALA A 279 -12.40 15.17 -2.92
CA ALA A 279 -12.57 13.74 -3.14
C ALA A 279 -13.44 13.15 -2.03
N ASP A 280 -14.65 12.75 -2.37
CA ASP A 280 -15.58 12.05 -1.49
C ASP A 280 -15.57 10.52 -1.75
N HIS A 281 -16.51 9.79 -1.17
CA HIS A 281 -16.65 8.35 -1.33
C HIS A 281 -16.82 7.90 -2.80
N ARG A 282 -17.27 8.78 -3.69
CA ARG A 282 -17.45 8.49 -5.13
C ARG A 282 -16.10 8.38 -5.87
N SER A 283 -15.01 8.88 -5.26
CA SER A 283 -13.65 8.61 -5.78
C SER A 283 -13.29 7.12 -5.64
N ASP A 284 -13.65 6.47 -4.54
CA ASP A 284 -13.46 5.02 -4.36
C ASP A 284 -14.29 4.22 -5.38
N LEU A 285 -15.52 4.69 -5.70
CA LEU A 285 -16.37 4.04 -6.69
C LEU A 285 -15.77 4.11 -8.10
N TYR A 286 -15.18 5.25 -8.46
CA TYR A 286 -14.44 5.38 -9.70
C TYR A 286 -13.23 4.45 -9.74
N GLN A 287 -12.42 4.42 -8.69
CA GLN A 287 -11.25 3.55 -8.57
C GLN A 287 -11.65 2.06 -8.66
N LEU A 288 -12.73 1.66 -7.98
CA LEU A 288 -13.27 0.31 -8.09
C LEU A 288 -13.74 0.00 -9.52
N GLY A 289 -14.32 1.00 -10.20
CA GLY A 289 -14.67 0.92 -11.61
C GLY A 289 -13.46 0.67 -12.52
N VAL A 290 -12.33 1.36 -12.27
CA VAL A 290 -11.08 1.14 -13.02
C VAL A 290 -10.56 -0.28 -12.79
N VAL A 291 -10.55 -0.75 -11.53
CA VAL A 291 -10.14 -2.13 -11.21
C VAL A 291 -11.05 -3.15 -11.90
N ALA A 292 -12.37 -2.95 -11.84
CA ALA A 292 -13.33 -3.83 -12.49
C ALA A 292 -13.15 -3.87 -14.02
N TYR A 293 -12.93 -2.70 -14.62
CA TYR A 293 -12.65 -2.60 -16.07
C TYR A 293 -11.40 -3.39 -16.44
N GLU A 294 -10.29 -3.16 -15.73
CA GLU A 294 -9.02 -3.87 -15.98
C GLU A 294 -9.17 -5.39 -15.84
N LEU A 295 -9.91 -5.85 -14.82
CA LEU A 295 -10.13 -7.28 -14.62
C LEU A 295 -10.99 -7.92 -15.73
N LEU A 296 -11.90 -7.18 -16.37
CA LEU A 296 -12.71 -7.70 -17.48
C LEU A 296 -12.02 -7.53 -18.82
N ALA A 297 -11.51 -6.35 -19.12
CA ALA A 297 -10.90 -6.01 -20.41
C ALA A 297 -9.45 -6.54 -20.56
N GLY A 298 -8.77 -6.82 -19.42
CA GLY A 298 -7.35 -7.15 -19.42
C GLY A 298 -6.42 -5.94 -19.67
N THR A 299 -6.99 -4.76 -19.87
CA THR A 299 -6.27 -3.49 -20.11
C THR A 299 -6.91 -2.38 -19.28
N LEU A 300 -6.16 -1.31 -19.05
CA LEU A 300 -6.69 -0.10 -18.41
C LEU A 300 -7.67 0.66 -19.34
N PRO A 301 -8.60 1.46 -18.77
CA PRO A 301 -9.56 2.24 -19.57
C PRO A 301 -8.94 3.40 -20.35
N TYR A 302 -7.70 3.78 -20.03
CA TYR A 302 -6.92 4.80 -20.73
C TYR A 302 -5.61 4.20 -21.21
N ASP A 303 -5.10 4.68 -22.34
CA ASP A 303 -3.76 4.31 -22.80
C ASP A 303 -2.72 5.00 -21.91
N MET A 304 -1.88 4.20 -21.26
CA MET A 304 -0.84 4.68 -20.35
C MET A 304 0.57 4.36 -20.84
N ASP A 305 0.68 3.55 -21.91
CA ASP A 305 1.98 3.07 -22.40
C ASP A 305 2.75 4.19 -23.11
N GLY A 306 3.99 4.42 -22.68
CA GLY A 306 4.85 5.44 -23.26
C GLY A 306 4.50 6.90 -22.91
N HIS A 307 3.47 7.12 -22.08
CA HIS A 307 3.04 8.46 -21.67
C HIS A 307 3.82 8.95 -20.44
N THR A 308 4.05 10.25 -20.40
CA THR A 308 4.53 10.96 -19.20
C THR A 308 3.44 11.00 -18.14
N SER A 309 3.83 11.18 -16.87
CA SER A 309 2.85 11.33 -15.78
C SER A 309 1.84 12.45 -16.03
N ALA A 310 2.26 13.55 -16.67
CA ALA A 310 1.37 14.67 -17.02
C ALA A 310 0.34 14.29 -18.09
N GLU A 311 0.74 13.51 -19.10
CA GLU A 311 -0.17 12.99 -20.13
C GLU A 311 -1.16 12.01 -19.55
N MET A 312 -0.71 11.07 -18.70
CA MET A 312 -1.59 10.14 -17.98
C MET A 312 -2.65 10.87 -17.15
N LEU A 313 -2.25 11.87 -16.37
CA LEU A 313 -3.18 12.68 -15.58
C LEU A 313 -4.18 13.42 -16.47
N ARG A 314 -3.74 13.96 -17.62
CA ARG A 314 -4.62 14.62 -18.57
C ARG A 314 -5.66 13.66 -19.16
N SER A 315 -5.27 12.44 -19.53
CA SER A 315 -6.20 11.42 -20.03
C SER A 315 -7.25 11.05 -18.99
N ILE A 316 -6.82 10.85 -17.72
CA ILE A 316 -7.75 10.57 -16.62
C ILE A 316 -8.75 11.73 -16.43
N ILE A 317 -8.29 12.99 -16.52
CA ILE A 317 -9.14 14.16 -16.28
C ILE A 317 -10.12 14.42 -17.44
N ALA A 318 -9.64 14.32 -18.68
CA ALA A 318 -10.36 14.89 -19.82
C ALA A 318 -10.83 13.86 -20.86
N GLU A 319 -10.13 12.73 -21.03
CA GLU A 319 -10.47 11.79 -22.09
C GLU A 319 -11.56 10.81 -21.65
N PRO A 320 -12.50 10.43 -22.52
CA PRO A 320 -13.46 9.38 -22.20
C PRO A 320 -12.73 8.05 -21.98
N ALA A 321 -13.24 7.24 -21.07
CA ALA A 321 -12.76 5.86 -20.92
C ALA A 321 -13.04 5.08 -22.22
N ARG A 322 -12.14 4.18 -22.60
CA ARG A 322 -12.35 3.28 -23.73
C ARG A 322 -13.61 2.43 -23.48
N ALA A 323 -14.53 2.38 -24.45
CA ALA A 323 -15.72 1.56 -24.31
C ALA A 323 -15.36 0.07 -24.18
N LEU A 324 -16.01 -0.65 -23.26
CA LEU A 324 -15.63 -2.03 -22.96
C LEU A 324 -15.82 -2.97 -24.13
N ASP A 325 -16.87 -2.79 -24.92
CA ASP A 325 -17.15 -3.57 -26.12
C ASP A 325 -16.07 -3.38 -27.22
N SER A 326 -15.43 -2.21 -27.28
CA SER A 326 -14.32 -1.97 -28.20
C SER A 326 -13.06 -2.78 -27.86
N THR A 327 -12.97 -3.35 -26.67
CA THR A 327 -11.86 -4.22 -26.26
C THR A 327 -12.07 -5.69 -26.66
N GLY A 328 -13.27 -6.06 -27.09
CA GLY A 328 -13.66 -7.45 -27.34
C GLY A 328 -13.96 -8.27 -26.08
N ALA A 329 -13.95 -7.66 -24.91
CA ALA A 329 -14.26 -8.33 -23.64
C ALA A 329 -15.74 -8.70 -23.52
N VAL A 330 -16.61 -7.94 -24.16
CA VAL A 330 -18.07 -8.15 -24.24
C VAL A 330 -18.58 -7.73 -25.60
N GLU A 331 -19.76 -8.23 -25.98
CA GLU A 331 -20.45 -7.80 -27.21
C GLU A 331 -21.07 -6.41 -27.05
N ALA A 332 -21.29 -5.72 -28.17
CA ALA A 332 -22.00 -4.45 -28.20
C ALA A 332 -23.41 -4.59 -27.61
N GLY A 333 -23.79 -3.66 -26.73
CA GLY A 333 -25.08 -3.68 -26.05
C GLY A 333 -25.10 -4.56 -24.79
N HIS A 334 -23.99 -5.22 -24.42
CA HIS A 334 -23.89 -5.92 -23.13
C HIS A 334 -24.06 -4.95 -21.95
N PRO A 335 -24.80 -5.33 -20.88
CA PRO A 335 -25.05 -4.44 -19.72
C PRO A 335 -23.78 -3.86 -19.08
N ALA A 336 -22.64 -4.51 -19.24
CA ALA A 336 -21.35 -4.03 -18.78
C ALA A 336 -20.97 -2.67 -19.37
N VAL A 337 -21.35 -2.38 -20.64
CA VAL A 337 -21.01 -1.11 -21.28
C VAL A 337 -21.60 0.05 -20.49
N ALA A 338 -22.92 0.01 -20.25
CA ALA A 338 -23.60 1.06 -19.47
C ALA A 338 -23.10 1.16 -18.01
N PHE A 339 -22.75 0.01 -17.39
CA PHE A 339 -22.17 -0.01 -16.06
C PHE A 339 -20.86 0.79 -16.02
N PHE A 340 -19.93 0.56 -16.98
CA PHE A 340 -18.64 1.23 -17.00
C PHE A 340 -18.73 2.69 -17.45
N GLU A 341 -19.65 3.04 -18.35
CA GLU A 341 -19.93 4.44 -18.69
C GLU A 341 -20.30 5.24 -17.44
N ARG A 342 -21.12 4.65 -16.55
CA ARG A 342 -21.51 5.26 -15.29
C ARG A 342 -20.37 5.22 -14.25
N ALA A 343 -19.72 4.09 -14.05
CA ALA A 343 -18.66 3.94 -13.04
C ALA A 343 -17.46 4.85 -13.32
N LEU A 344 -17.10 5.04 -14.60
CA LEU A 344 -15.94 5.82 -15.04
C LEU A 344 -16.32 7.24 -15.51
N ALA A 345 -17.54 7.71 -15.20
CA ALA A 345 -17.95 9.08 -15.50
C ALA A 345 -17.01 10.09 -14.83
N LYS A 346 -16.66 11.15 -15.56
CA LYS A 346 -15.70 12.16 -15.06
C LYS A 346 -16.28 12.96 -13.91
N SER A 347 -17.54 13.39 -14.03
CA SER A 347 -18.26 14.07 -12.97
C SER A 347 -18.72 13.08 -11.90
N PRO A 348 -18.40 13.29 -10.62
CA PRO A 348 -18.83 12.41 -9.53
C PRO A 348 -20.36 12.27 -9.43
N GLU A 349 -21.11 13.30 -9.85
CA GLU A 349 -22.58 13.31 -9.83
C GLU A 349 -23.22 12.34 -10.84
N GLN A 350 -22.47 11.96 -11.86
CA GLN A 350 -22.92 11.01 -12.89
C GLN A 350 -22.60 9.56 -12.53
N ARG A 351 -21.83 9.32 -11.47
CA ARG A 351 -21.46 7.99 -10.98
C ARG A 351 -22.57 7.37 -10.14
N PHE A 352 -22.30 6.21 -9.58
CA PHE A 352 -23.14 5.61 -8.54
C PHE A 352 -23.14 6.52 -7.30
N GLY A 353 -24.29 6.66 -6.67
CA GLY A 353 -24.46 7.52 -5.50
C GLY A 353 -23.87 6.90 -4.23
N SER A 354 -23.70 5.56 -4.19
CA SER A 354 -23.14 4.84 -3.05
C SER A 354 -22.48 3.54 -3.49
N ALA A 355 -21.62 2.99 -2.62
CA ALA A 355 -21.00 1.68 -2.85
C ALA A 355 -22.04 0.54 -2.80
N ALA A 356 -23.11 0.69 -2.02
CA ALA A 356 -24.21 -0.27 -2.00
C ALA A 356 -24.96 -0.31 -3.35
N GLU A 357 -25.29 0.85 -3.92
CA GLU A 357 -25.88 0.95 -5.26
C GLU A 357 -24.97 0.32 -6.33
N MET A 358 -23.67 0.58 -6.26
CA MET A 358 -22.70 -0.01 -7.18
C MET A 358 -22.62 -1.54 -7.01
N ALA A 359 -22.68 -2.06 -5.78
CA ALA A 359 -22.70 -3.51 -5.51
C ALA A 359 -23.93 -4.16 -6.12
N ASP A 360 -25.12 -3.52 -6.01
CA ASP A 360 -26.36 -4.04 -6.63
C ASP A 360 -26.26 -4.07 -8.17
N ALA A 361 -25.70 -3.01 -8.77
CA ALA A 361 -25.47 -2.98 -10.20
C ALA A 361 -24.43 -4.04 -10.65
N MET A 362 -23.39 -4.29 -9.84
CA MET A 362 -22.42 -5.36 -10.09
C MET A 362 -23.05 -6.76 -10.03
N ARG A 363 -24.01 -7.00 -9.12
CA ARG A 363 -24.72 -8.30 -9.07
C ARG A 363 -25.52 -8.56 -10.35
N VAL A 364 -26.20 -7.53 -10.89
CA VAL A 364 -26.88 -7.63 -12.18
C VAL A 364 -25.88 -7.96 -13.30
N LEU A 365 -24.69 -7.34 -13.25
CA LEU A 365 -23.62 -7.61 -14.22
C LEU A 365 -23.07 -9.04 -14.08
N VAL A 366 -22.91 -9.55 -12.87
CA VAL A 366 -22.52 -10.96 -12.61
C VAL A 366 -23.48 -11.93 -13.30
N ASP A 367 -24.78 -11.71 -13.17
CA ASP A 367 -25.78 -12.59 -13.79
C ASP A 367 -25.75 -12.51 -15.33
N ALA A 368 -25.57 -11.32 -15.89
CA ALA A 368 -25.41 -11.15 -17.34
C ALA A 368 -24.16 -11.88 -17.88
N LEU A 369 -23.02 -11.76 -17.18
CA LEU A 369 -21.79 -12.45 -17.57
C LEU A 369 -21.91 -13.97 -17.47
N LYS A 370 -22.60 -14.53 -16.47
CA LYS A 370 -22.90 -15.98 -16.38
C LYS A 370 -23.67 -16.47 -17.58
N ILE A 371 -24.65 -15.69 -18.04
CA ILE A 371 -25.44 -16.04 -19.23
C ILE A 371 -24.56 -16.06 -20.48
N SER A 372 -23.71 -15.06 -20.66
CA SER A 372 -22.78 -14.97 -21.79
C SER A 372 -21.79 -16.16 -21.81
N ASP A 373 -21.21 -16.51 -20.66
CA ASP A 373 -20.30 -17.66 -20.55
C ASP A 373 -21.01 -19.00 -20.91
N LEU A 374 -22.28 -19.17 -20.50
CA LEU A 374 -23.07 -20.34 -20.84
C LEU A 374 -23.42 -20.42 -22.35
N GLN A 375 -23.58 -19.27 -23.02
CA GLN A 375 -23.83 -19.20 -24.46
C GLN A 375 -22.58 -19.49 -25.28
N ALA A 376 -21.40 -18.99 -24.82
CA ALA A 376 -20.12 -19.24 -25.46
C ALA A 376 -19.65 -20.71 -25.35
N ALA A 377 -20.14 -21.45 -24.36
CA ALA A 377 -19.82 -22.86 -24.13
C ALA A 377 -20.68 -23.84 -24.94
N ARG A 378 -21.67 -23.33 -25.69
CA ARG A 378 -22.56 -24.12 -26.59
C ARG A 378 -22.11 -24.04 -28.02
#